data_e4c4cf42c25d8f68bf2eaba7e90c12ab
#
_entry.id   e4c4cf42c25d8f68bf2eaba7e90c12ab
#
_cell.length_a   1.000
_cell.length_b   1.000
_cell.length_c   1.000
_cell.angle_alpha   90.00
_cell.angle_beta   90.00
_cell.angle_gamma   90.00
#
_symmetry.space_group_name_H-M   'P 1'
#
loop_
_entity.id
_entity.type
_entity.pdbx_description
1 polymer ?
#
loop_
_entity_poly.entity_id
_entity_poly.type
_entity_poly.pdbx_seq_one_letter_code
_entity_poly.pdbx_strand_id
1 'polypeptide(L)'
;APRDILWDAKPHIGSDILPTVVTAISQRIEQLGGVVRYRTKLVDIRIDASGTIVGIDIQSSHDATSESINTKHLILACGHSARDVFEVLKTHHVALAQKTFAMGVRIEHPQRDIDRAQYGPAAGHPALGAAPYKLVAHLPNGRSVFSFCMCPGGQVVAASSEPGHLCVNGASLNARAGRNANAALLVNVTPDDLPSDDPLAGVELQRICERAAYRLGGSNWNAPAQLVGDFLAERASTTCGKVKPTYPLGVTWTAIDESLPQHIIESLRLGIPLLGKKLRGYDHPDAVLTGVETRSSSPVTVTRDRQCHAVSTPGLYPCGEGAGYAGGIMSAATDGIRCAEALIADL
;
A
#
# COMPACT_ATOMS: atom_id res chain seq x y z
N ALA A 1 4.87 22.49 -1.76
CA ALA A 1 5.62 21.60 -2.64
C ALA A 1 6.69 22.39 -3.40
N PRO A 2 7.83 21.81 -3.78
CA PRO A 2 8.82 22.42 -4.65
C PRO A 2 8.19 22.86 -5.98
N ARG A 3 8.62 24.01 -6.54
CA ARG A 3 8.04 24.51 -7.79
C ARG A 3 8.30 23.62 -9.00
N ASP A 4 9.32 22.79 -8.93
CA ASP A 4 9.76 21.87 -10.00
C ASP A 4 8.65 20.88 -10.38
N ILE A 5 7.73 20.56 -9.47
CA ILE A 5 6.60 19.67 -9.75
C ILE A 5 5.67 20.19 -10.86
N LEU A 6 5.75 21.47 -11.23
CA LEU A 6 4.91 22.07 -12.27
C LEU A 6 5.35 21.64 -13.68
N TRP A 7 6.60 21.23 -13.85
CA TRP A 7 7.17 20.87 -15.17
C TRP A 7 7.93 19.53 -15.14
N ASP A 8 8.07 18.92 -13.97
CA ASP A 8 8.76 17.64 -13.86
C ASP A 8 7.84 16.49 -14.27
N ALA A 9 8.35 15.56 -15.11
CA ALA A 9 7.59 14.42 -15.64
C ALA A 9 7.43 13.30 -14.63
N LYS A 10 7.18 13.30 -13.52
CA LYS A 10 7.00 12.40 -12.36
C LYS A 10 7.55 13.08 -11.11
N PRO A 11 6.92 14.18 -10.70
CA PRO A 11 7.39 14.95 -9.57
C PRO A 11 7.47 14.09 -8.32
N HIS A 12 8.51 14.32 -7.52
CA HIS A 12 8.74 13.62 -6.28
C HIS A 12 8.85 14.61 -5.14
N ILE A 13 8.00 14.44 -4.12
CA ILE A 13 8.04 15.29 -2.92
C ILE A 13 9.00 14.69 -1.88
N GLY A 14 8.94 13.38 -1.66
CA GLY A 14 9.65 12.68 -0.59
C GLY A 14 8.79 12.48 0.65
N SER A 15 9.02 11.35 1.32
CA SER A 15 8.29 10.97 2.54
C SER A 15 8.60 11.87 3.73
N ASP A 16 9.72 12.57 3.72
CA ASP A 16 10.15 13.55 4.72
C ASP A 16 9.44 14.90 4.58
N ILE A 17 9.10 15.32 3.35
CA ILE A 17 8.41 16.60 3.08
C ILE A 17 6.87 16.45 3.09
N LEU A 18 6.37 15.27 2.75
CA LEU A 18 4.92 15.02 2.66
C LEU A 18 4.14 15.40 3.94
N PRO A 19 4.62 15.15 5.18
CA PRO A 19 3.93 15.58 6.40
C PRO A 19 3.70 17.10 6.46
N THR A 20 4.66 17.91 5.99
CA THR A 20 4.52 19.38 5.93
C THR A 20 3.39 19.81 5.00
N VAL A 21 3.26 19.13 3.84
CA VAL A 21 2.18 19.39 2.88
C VAL A 21 0.81 19.05 3.51
N VAL A 22 0.70 17.88 4.16
CA VAL A 22 -0.54 17.46 4.83
C VAL A 22 -0.91 18.42 5.96
N THR A 23 0.06 18.83 6.78
CA THR A 23 -0.15 19.81 7.85
C THR A 23 -0.68 21.14 7.29
N ALA A 24 -0.09 21.64 6.20
CA ALA A 24 -0.54 22.88 5.56
C ALA A 24 -1.98 22.78 5.03
N ILE A 25 -2.39 21.60 4.51
CA ILE A 25 -3.77 21.34 4.07
C ILE A 25 -4.72 21.39 5.29
N SER A 26 -4.38 20.71 6.38
CA SER A 26 -5.18 20.71 7.62
C SER A 26 -5.36 22.12 8.18
N GLN A 27 -4.28 22.90 8.26
CA GLN A 27 -4.34 24.31 8.68
C GLN A 27 -5.23 25.15 7.74
N ARG A 28 -5.18 24.89 6.43
CA ARG A 28 -6.04 25.60 5.48
C ARG A 28 -7.51 25.26 5.66
N ILE A 29 -7.85 24.02 5.98
CA ILE A 29 -9.22 23.61 6.33
C ILE A 29 -9.73 24.43 7.54
N GLU A 30 -8.93 24.51 8.59
CA GLU A 30 -9.28 25.25 9.82
C GLU A 30 -9.44 26.75 9.56
N GLN A 31 -8.54 27.37 8.77
CA GLN A 31 -8.64 28.78 8.34
C GLN A 31 -9.92 29.08 7.56
N LEU A 32 -10.47 28.10 6.87
CA LEU A 32 -11.72 28.20 6.12
C LEU A 32 -12.97 27.89 6.98
N GLY A 33 -12.82 27.70 8.28
CA GLY A 33 -13.90 27.41 9.22
C GLY A 33 -14.24 25.93 9.36
N GLY A 34 -13.46 25.04 8.75
CA GLY A 34 -13.57 23.60 8.96
C GLY A 34 -12.96 23.17 10.31
N VAL A 35 -13.26 21.96 10.74
CA VAL A 35 -12.72 21.36 11.98
C VAL A 35 -11.95 20.10 11.65
N VAL A 36 -10.70 19.99 12.13
CA VAL A 36 -9.88 18.78 12.03
C VAL A 36 -9.79 18.14 13.42
N ARG A 37 -10.37 16.96 13.56
CA ARG A 37 -10.38 16.21 14.83
C ARG A 37 -9.31 15.12 14.81
N TYR A 38 -8.19 15.35 15.47
CA TYR A 38 -7.14 14.34 15.67
C TYR A 38 -7.53 13.37 16.79
N ARG A 39 -6.90 12.19 16.79
CA ARG A 39 -7.14 11.12 17.78
C ARG A 39 -8.62 10.72 17.88
N THR A 40 -9.33 10.82 16.76
CA THR A 40 -10.75 10.53 16.67
C THR A 40 -10.96 9.42 15.64
N LYS A 41 -11.57 8.33 16.08
CA LYS A 41 -11.83 7.14 15.27
C LYS A 41 -13.31 7.07 14.92
N LEU A 42 -13.64 6.80 13.64
CA LEU A 42 -14.97 6.37 13.24
C LEU A 42 -15.18 4.96 13.78
N VAL A 43 -16.23 4.76 14.58
CA VAL A 43 -16.57 3.45 15.15
C VAL A 43 -17.85 2.88 14.58
N ASP A 44 -18.77 3.74 14.10
CA ASP A 44 -19.99 3.28 13.45
C ASP A 44 -20.57 4.36 12.51
N ILE A 45 -21.42 3.94 11.57
CA ILE A 45 -22.28 4.79 10.75
C ILE A 45 -23.73 4.57 11.16
N ARG A 46 -24.51 5.65 11.18
CA ARG A 46 -25.94 5.56 11.49
C ARG A 46 -26.76 5.70 10.23
N ILE A 47 -27.61 4.72 9.99
CA ILE A 47 -28.46 4.60 8.80
C ILE A 47 -29.91 4.49 9.26
N ASP A 48 -30.82 5.21 8.63
CA ASP A 48 -32.25 5.12 8.91
C ASP A 48 -32.91 3.91 8.23
N ALA A 49 -34.20 3.76 8.46
CA ALA A 49 -34.98 2.66 7.89
C ALA A 49 -35.07 2.69 6.35
N SER A 50 -34.76 3.80 5.71
CA SER A 50 -34.67 3.94 4.25
C SER A 50 -33.30 3.57 3.67
N GLY A 51 -32.31 3.27 4.52
CA GLY A 51 -30.94 3.02 4.14
C GLY A 51 -30.06 4.29 4.00
N THR A 52 -30.60 5.45 4.41
CA THR A 52 -29.91 6.76 4.24
C THR A 52 -29.03 7.08 5.44
N ILE A 53 -27.84 7.67 5.21
CA ILE A 53 -26.98 8.19 6.28
C ILE A 53 -27.73 9.27 7.08
N VAL A 54 -27.74 9.13 8.40
CA VAL A 54 -28.27 10.11 9.35
C VAL A 54 -27.24 10.56 10.38
N GLY A 55 -26.06 9.93 10.41
CA GLY A 55 -24.97 10.31 11.30
C GLY A 55 -23.85 9.32 11.34
N ILE A 56 -22.90 9.62 12.21
CA ILE A 56 -21.74 8.75 12.52
C ILE A 56 -21.54 8.72 14.04
N ASP A 57 -20.93 7.63 14.50
CA ASP A 57 -20.43 7.51 15.86
C ASP A 57 -18.91 7.49 15.84
N ILE A 58 -18.31 8.35 16.67
CA ILE A 58 -16.86 8.51 16.78
C ILE A 58 -16.41 8.25 18.21
N GLN A 59 -15.15 7.84 18.35
CA GLN A 59 -14.52 7.60 19.64
C GLN A 59 -13.16 8.30 19.70
N SER A 60 -12.91 8.99 20.81
CA SER A 60 -11.60 9.54 21.14
C SER A 60 -10.65 8.41 21.52
N SER A 61 -9.47 8.37 20.90
CA SER A 61 -8.40 7.41 21.25
C SER A 61 -7.61 7.83 22.51
N HIS A 62 -7.90 9.01 23.08
CA HIS A 62 -7.23 9.51 24.28
C HIS A 62 -7.92 9.02 25.56
N ASP A 63 -9.24 9.14 25.63
CA ASP A 63 -10.05 8.89 26.84
C ASP A 63 -11.21 7.91 26.58
N ALA A 64 -11.26 7.32 25.40
CA ALA A 64 -12.30 6.41 24.94
C ALA A 64 -13.74 6.99 24.98
N THR A 65 -13.90 8.32 25.08
CA THR A 65 -15.20 8.96 25.04
C THR A 65 -15.82 8.80 23.64
N SER A 66 -17.11 8.49 23.60
CA SER A 66 -17.88 8.34 22.37
C SER A 66 -18.79 9.53 22.15
N GLU A 67 -18.94 9.94 20.89
CA GLU A 67 -19.82 11.04 20.47
C GLU A 67 -20.57 10.62 19.22
N SER A 68 -21.86 11.01 19.13
CA SER A 68 -22.67 10.84 17.92
C SER A 68 -22.80 12.18 17.20
N ILE A 69 -22.46 12.20 15.93
CA ILE A 69 -22.57 13.37 15.06
C ILE A 69 -23.70 13.14 14.05
N ASN A 70 -24.69 14.02 14.03
CA ASN A 70 -25.75 13.99 13.02
C ASN A 70 -25.25 14.60 11.71
N THR A 71 -25.37 13.85 10.63
CA THR A 71 -25.07 14.33 9.28
C THR A 71 -25.85 13.53 8.25
N LYS A 72 -26.22 14.16 7.13
CA LYS A 72 -26.85 13.51 5.98
C LYS A 72 -25.85 13.21 4.85
N HIS A 73 -24.61 13.70 4.98
CA HIS A 73 -23.58 13.57 3.95
C HIS A 73 -22.27 13.13 4.62
N LEU A 74 -21.71 12.05 4.14
CA LEU A 74 -20.46 11.45 4.63
C LEU A 74 -19.52 11.10 3.48
N ILE A 75 -18.39 11.78 3.34
CA ILE A 75 -17.30 11.34 2.49
C ILE A 75 -16.43 10.37 3.30
N LEU A 76 -16.35 9.12 2.86
CA LEU A 76 -15.57 8.08 3.52
C LEU A 76 -14.23 7.89 2.80
N ALA A 77 -13.15 8.47 3.34
CA ALA A 77 -11.81 8.51 2.77
C ALA A 77 -10.74 7.90 3.70
N CYS A 78 -11.07 6.83 4.41
CA CYS A 78 -10.28 6.25 5.50
C CYS A 78 -9.06 5.41 5.03
N GLY A 79 -8.90 5.17 3.72
CA GLY A 79 -7.86 4.30 3.17
C GLY A 79 -8.14 2.80 3.40
N HIS A 80 -7.34 1.93 2.77
CA HIS A 80 -7.58 0.48 2.78
C HIS A 80 -7.03 -0.23 4.03
N SER A 81 -6.26 0.46 4.87
CA SER A 81 -5.77 -0.12 6.15
C SER A 81 -6.76 0.02 7.29
N ALA A 82 -7.84 0.80 7.14
CA ALA A 82 -8.95 0.91 8.08
C ALA A 82 -9.92 -0.27 7.91
N ARG A 83 -9.45 -1.48 8.21
CA ARG A 83 -10.18 -2.73 7.97
C ARG A 83 -11.42 -2.87 8.86
N ASP A 84 -11.39 -2.29 10.04
CA ASP A 84 -12.52 -2.16 10.95
C ASP A 84 -13.69 -1.36 10.34
N VAL A 85 -13.39 -0.36 9.51
CA VAL A 85 -14.42 0.38 8.78
C VAL A 85 -15.10 -0.51 7.73
N PHE A 86 -14.39 -1.40 7.05
CA PHE A 86 -15.03 -2.36 6.15
C PHE A 86 -15.97 -3.32 6.89
N GLU A 87 -15.62 -3.75 8.10
CA GLU A 87 -16.51 -4.56 8.94
C GLU A 87 -17.79 -3.77 9.32
N VAL A 88 -17.66 -2.49 9.67
CA VAL A 88 -18.81 -1.60 9.94
C VAL A 88 -19.68 -1.50 8.69
N LEU A 89 -19.11 -1.20 7.52
CA LEU A 89 -19.88 -1.10 6.27
C LEU A 89 -20.62 -2.39 5.94
N LYS A 90 -19.95 -3.55 6.14
CA LYS A 90 -20.57 -4.87 5.93
C LYS A 90 -21.74 -5.11 6.88
N THR A 91 -21.61 -4.76 8.17
CA THR A 91 -22.66 -4.90 9.19
C THR A 91 -23.89 -4.09 8.83
N HIS A 92 -23.71 -2.91 8.24
CA HIS A 92 -24.79 -2.04 7.76
C HIS A 92 -25.27 -2.38 6.34
N HIS A 93 -24.83 -3.49 5.76
CA HIS A 93 -25.21 -3.94 4.41
C HIS A 93 -24.91 -2.92 3.30
N VAL A 94 -23.89 -2.08 3.50
CA VAL A 94 -23.38 -1.23 2.42
C VAL A 94 -22.82 -2.13 1.32
N ALA A 95 -23.12 -1.82 0.07
CA ALA A 95 -22.70 -2.62 -1.07
C ALA A 95 -21.19 -2.66 -1.22
N LEU A 96 -20.59 -3.81 -0.92
CA LEU A 96 -19.18 -4.12 -1.04
C LEU A 96 -18.98 -5.19 -2.12
N ALA A 97 -17.88 -5.11 -2.84
CA ALA A 97 -17.48 -6.12 -3.81
C ALA A 97 -16.00 -6.47 -3.64
N GLN A 98 -15.65 -7.71 -3.96
CA GLN A 98 -14.26 -8.13 -4.10
C GLN A 98 -13.62 -7.38 -5.27
N LYS A 99 -12.34 -7.07 -5.12
CA LYS A 99 -11.54 -6.38 -6.14
C LYS A 99 -10.22 -7.10 -6.33
N THR A 100 -9.79 -7.23 -7.58
CA THR A 100 -8.42 -7.65 -7.88
C THR A 100 -7.43 -6.70 -7.22
N PHE A 101 -6.46 -7.26 -6.48
CA PHE A 101 -5.37 -6.56 -5.82
C PHE A 101 -4.05 -7.27 -6.08
N ALA A 102 -2.98 -6.91 -5.39
CA ALA A 102 -1.70 -7.58 -5.55
C ALA A 102 -0.98 -7.72 -4.21
N MET A 103 -0.27 -8.82 -4.05
CA MET A 103 0.56 -9.11 -2.88
C MET A 103 1.91 -9.67 -3.29
N GLY A 104 2.88 -9.54 -2.40
CA GLY A 104 4.22 -10.06 -2.60
C GLY A 104 5.17 -9.63 -1.51
N VAL A 105 6.34 -9.19 -1.92
CA VAL A 105 7.46 -8.82 -1.05
C VAL A 105 8.09 -7.51 -1.49
N ARG A 106 8.93 -6.92 -0.65
CA ARG A 106 9.84 -5.85 -1.03
C ARG A 106 11.15 -6.44 -1.51
N ILE A 107 11.71 -5.97 -2.63
CA ILE A 107 13.02 -6.36 -3.13
C ILE A 107 13.97 -5.16 -3.05
N GLU A 108 15.19 -5.39 -2.54
CA GLU A 108 16.23 -4.37 -2.38
C GLU A 108 17.49 -4.71 -3.18
N HIS A 109 18.06 -3.68 -3.82
CA HIS A 109 19.35 -3.72 -4.54
C HIS A 109 20.19 -2.51 -4.15
N PRO A 110 21.54 -2.55 -4.25
CA PRO A 110 22.32 -1.34 -4.15
C PRO A 110 21.89 -0.32 -5.22
N GLN A 111 21.62 0.93 -4.84
CA GLN A 111 21.17 1.95 -5.79
C GLN A 111 22.16 2.13 -6.93
N ARG A 112 23.45 2.14 -6.63
CA ARG A 112 24.52 2.26 -7.64
C ARG A 112 24.50 1.19 -8.73
N ASP A 113 24.01 -0.01 -8.40
CA ASP A 113 23.97 -1.11 -9.39
C ASP A 113 22.75 -0.94 -10.29
N ILE A 114 21.64 -0.43 -9.76
CA ILE A 114 20.47 0.00 -10.54
C ILE A 114 20.84 1.19 -11.44
N ASP A 115 21.55 2.19 -10.93
CA ASP A 115 22.02 3.34 -11.72
C ASP A 115 22.88 2.87 -12.92
N ARG A 116 23.80 1.95 -12.68
CA ARG A 116 24.62 1.36 -13.76
C ARG A 116 23.82 0.58 -14.78
N ALA A 117 22.82 -0.18 -14.32
CA ALA A 117 21.96 -0.95 -15.19
C ALA A 117 21.07 -0.05 -16.08
N GLN A 118 20.62 1.09 -15.57
CA GLN A 118 19.76 2.05 -16.27
C GLN A 118 20.52 3.06 -17.10
N TYR A 119 21.58 3.63 -16.55
CA TYR A 119 22.31 4.76 -17.17
C TYR A 119 23.64 4.36 -17.85
N GLY A 120 24.09 3.11 -17.65
CA GLY A 120 25.35 2.64 -18.21
C GLY A 120 26.55 3.51 -17.79
N PRO A 121 27.37 3.98 -18.76
CA PRO A 121 28.54 4.85 -18.47
C PRO A 121 28.16 6.20 -17.85
N ALA A 122 26.94 6.68 -18.03
CA ALA A 122 26.46 7.93 -17.46
C ALA A 122 26.02 7.83 -15.99
N ALA A 123 26.06 6.64 -15.39
CA ALA A 123 25.72 6.45 -13.97
C ALA A 123 26.61 7.33 -13.07
N GLY A 124 25.98 8.04 -12.14
CA GLY A 124 26.65 9.00 -11.27
C GLY A 124 26.76 10.42 -11.84
N HIS A 125 26.24 10.68 -13.04
CA HIS A 125 26.17 12.05 -13.56
C HIS A 125 25.20 12.90 -12.71
N PRO A 126 25.60 14.08 -12.22
CA PRO A 126 24.83 14.89 -11.28
C PRO A 126 23.40 15.23 -11.74
N ALA A 127 23.19 15.38 -13.06
CA ALA A 127 21.89 15.71 -13.63
C ALA A 127 20.90 14.51 -13.69
N LEU A 128 21.34 13.27 -13.45
CA LEU A 128 20.49 12.08 -13.59
C LEU A 128 19.84 11.65 -12.27
N GLY A 129 20.48 11.89 -11.14
CA GLY A 129 20.02 11.41 -9.84
C GLY A 129 19.95 9.88 -9.72
N ALA A 130 19.22 9.39 -8.73
CA ALA A 130 19.03 7.96 -8.51
C ALA A 130 18.05 7.38 -9.54
N ALA A 131 18.46 6.31 -10.23
CA ALA A 131 17.69 5.68 -11.30
C ALA A 131 16.42 5.00 -10.78
N PRO A 132 15.24 5.29 -11.35
CA PRO A 132 14.04 4.52 -11.13
C PRO A 132 13.94 3.37 -12.14
N TYR A 133 13.06 2.39 -11.82
CA TYR A 133 12.63 1.37 -12.79
C TYR A 133 11.15 1.03 -12.64
N LYS A 134 10.56 0.51 -13.70
CA LYS A 134 9.24 -0.10 -13.72
C LYS A 134 9.31 -1.36 -14.58
N LEU A 135 9.09 -2.51 -13.96
CA LEU A 135 9.26 -3.81 -14.59
C LEU A 135 7.97 -4.62 -14.50
N VAL A 136 7.72 -5.42 -15.51
CA VAL A 136 6.63 -6.40 -15.55
C VAL A 136 7.09 -7.64 -16.32
N ALA A 137 6.72 -8.81 -15.82
CA ALA A 137 6.87 -10.09 -16.51
C ALA A 137 5.51 -10.79 -16.55
N HIS A 138 5.07 -11.16 -17.76
CA HIS A 138 3.89 -11.98 -17.95
C HIS A 138 4.31 -13.45 -17.97
N LEU A 139 3.61 -14.26 -17.18
CA LEU A 139 3.93 -15.67 -16.98
C LEU A 139 3.03 -16.57 -17.85
N PRO A 140 3.49 -17.78 -18.19
CA PRO A 140 2.70 -18.73 -19.00
C PRO A 140 1.37 -19.14 -18.34
N ASN A 141 1.27 -19.04 -17.00
CA ASN A 141 0.07 -19.35 -16.24
C ASN A 141 -0.96 -18.19 -16.21
N GLY A 142 -0.78 -17.15 -17.04
CA GLY A 142 -1.65 -15.98 -17.13
C GLY A 142 -1.43 -14.93 -16.06
N ARG A 143 -0.58 -15.16 -15.05
CA ARG A 143 -0.26 -14.18 -14.02
C ARG A 143 0.82 -13.21 -14.47
N SER A 144 0.93 -12.09 -13.77
CA SER A 144 1.98 -11.11 -13.97
C SER A 144 2.75 -10.89 -12.67
N VAL A 145 4.07 -10.79 -12.79
CA VAL A 145 4.96 -10.33 -11.72
C VAL A 145 5.45 -8.94 -12.10
N PHE A 146 5.30 -7.98 -11.23
CA PHE A 146 5.64 -6.59 -11.54
C PHE A 146 6.20 -5.82 -10.36
N SER A 147 7.03 -4.82 -10.67
CA SER A 147 7.49 -3.85 -9.69
C SER A 147 6.45 -2.76 -9.48
N PHE A 148 6.22 -2.36 -8.24
CA PHE A 148 5.31 -1.28 -7.87
C PHE A 148 5.92 -0.38 -6.80
N CYS A 149 5.50 0.88 -6.73
CA CYS A 149 6.02 1.86 -5.76
C CYS A 149 7.54 1.76 -5.57
N MET A 150 8.28 1.79 -6.68
CA MET A 150 9.74 1.77 -6.65
C MET A 150 10.27 3.04 -5.99
N CYS A 151 11.18 2.87 -5.05
CA CYS A 151 11.76 3.89 -4.19
C CYS A 151 13.28 4.01 -4.47
N PRO A 152 13.71 4.90 -5.40
CA PRO A 152 15.12 5.15 -5.64
C PRO A 152 15.80 5.74 -4.41
N GLY A 153 17.01 5.27 -4.08
CA GLY A 153 17.74 5.75 -2.90
C GLY A 153 16.87 5.73 -1.64
N GLY A 154 16.04 4.70 -1.49
CA GLY A 154 15.04 4.61 -0.44
C GLY A 154 15.33 3.54 0.60
N GLN A 155 14.32 3.24 1.39
CA GLN A 155 14.37 2.22 2.43
C GLN A 155 13.06 1.45 2.51
N VAL A 156 13.12 0.21 2.97
CA VAL A 156 11.94 -0.55 3.39
C VAL A 156 11.48 -0.01 4.74
N VAL A 157 10.17 0.14 4.91
CA VAL A 157 9.57 0.70 6.14
C VAL A 157 8.52 -0.23 6.71
N ALA A 158 8.28 -0.13 8.02
CA ALA A 158 7.15 -0.80 8.67
C ALA A 158 5.83 -0.13 8.27
N ALA A 159 4.85 -0.94 7.87
CA ALA A 159 3.53 -0.50 7.42
C ALA A 159 2.38 -1.22 8.13
N SER A 160 2.68 -1.88 9.24
CA SER A 160 1.70 -2.62 10.04
C SER A 160 0.71 -1.69 10.72
N SER A 161 -0.57 -2.08 10.76
CA SER A 161 -1.64 -1.32 11.43
C SER A 161 -2.48 -2.15 12.41
N GLU A 162 -2.25 -3.47 12.46
CA GLU A 162 -2.93 -4.38 13.39
C GLU A 162 -1.87 -5.11 14.27
N PRO A 163 -2.13 -5.31 15.57
CA PRO A 163 -1.22 -6.05 16.46
C PRO A 163 -0.96 -7.47 15.95
N GLY A 164 0.31 -7.90 15.96
CA GLY A 164 0.69 -9.24 15.51
C GLY A 164 0.58 -9.48 13.99
N HIS A 165 0.42 -8.42 13.19
CA HIS A 165 0.35 -8.46 11.73
C HIS A 165 1.50 -7.66 11.14
N LEU A 166 2.44 -8.30 10.48
CA LEU A 166 3.60 -7.62 9.90
C LEU A 166 3.35 -7.34 8.42
N CYS A 167 3.46 -6.08 8.07
CA CYS A 167 3.43 -5.61 6.68
C CYS A 167 4.56 -4.61 6.45
N VAL A 168 5.20 -4.67 5.30
CA VAL A 168 6.24 -3.75 4.87
C VAL A 168 5.78 -2.89 3.70
N ASN A 169 6.41 -1.74 3.53
CA ASN A 169 6.28 -0.87 2.37
C ASN A 169 7.65 -0.24 2.07
N GLY A 170 7.73 0.67 1.13
CA GLY A 170 8.94 1.42 0.83
C GLY A 170 8.73 2.92 0.90
N ALA A 171 9.80 3.63 1.20
CA ALA A 171 9.83 5.09 1.21
C ALA A 171 11.12 5.63 0.61
N SER A 172 11.05 6.78 -0.06
CA SER A 172 12.20 7.57 -0.45
C SER A 172 12.09 8.96 0.17
N LEU A 173 13.20 9.43 0.73
CA LEU A 173 13.33 10.84 1.10
C LEU A 173 13.41 11.72 -0.16
N ASN A 174 13.18 13.00 -0.02
CA ASN A 174 13.27 13.96 -1.12
C ASN A 174 14.63 13.85 -1.87
N ALA A 175 15.73 13.73 -1.12
CA ALA A 175 17.07 13.64 -1.68
C ALA A 175 17.36 12.34 -2.45
N ARG A 176 16.58 11.25 -2.27
CA ARG A 176 16.82 9.93 -2.90
C ARG A 176 18.26 9.42 -2.78
N ALA A 177 18.92 9.74 -1.66
CA ALA A 177 20.36 9.50 -1.45
C ALA A 177 20.64 8.24 -0.59
N GLY A 178 19.68 7.39 -0.37
CA GLY A 178 19.86 6.14 0.36
C GLY A 178 20.70 5.13 -0.42
N ARG A 179 21.27 4.18 0.31
CA ARG A 179 22.17 3.16 -0.27
C ARG A 179 21.52 2.18 -1.21
N ASN A 180 20.22 1.89 -0.98
CA ASN A 180 19.48 0.91 -1.73
C ASN A 180 18.36 1.55 -2.55
N ALA A 181 18.10 0.95 -3.71
CA ALA A 181 16.85 1.00 -4.42
C ALA A 181 15.93 -0.09 -3.86
N ASN A 182 14.66 0.17 -3.66
CA ASN A 182 13.70 -0.89 -3.34
C ASN A 182 12.40 -0.72 -4.11
N ALA A 183 11.69 -1.82 -4.33
CA ALA A 183 10.37 -1.83 -4.93
C ALA A 183 9.53 -2.97 -4.34
N ALA A 184 8.21 -2.80 -4.32
CA ALA A 184 7.33 -3.94 -4.22
C ALA A 184 7.52 -4.86 -5.43
N LEU A 185 7.58 -6.15 -5.21
CA LEU A 185 7.56 -7.19 -6.22
C LEU A 185 6.29 -8.00 -6.01
N LEU A 186 5.30 -7.78 -6.86
CA LEU A 186 3.92 -8.16 -6.64
C LEU A 186 3.41 -9.13 -7.70
N VAL A 187 2.43 -9.93 -7.28
CA VAL A 187 1.63 -10.83 -8.11
C VAL A 187 0.15 -10.49 -7.93
N ASN A 188 -0.62 -10.52 -8.99
CA ASN A 188 -2.06 -10.28 -8.93
C ASN A 188 -2.78 -11.39 -8.16
N VAL A 189 -3.72 -10.98 -7.32
CA VAL A 189 -4.72 -11.81 -6.66
C VAL A 189 -6.08 -11.39 -7.18
N THR A 190 -6.81 -12.33 -7.74
CA THR A 190 -8.15 -12.13 -8.30
C THR A 190 -9.22 -12.70 -7.35
N PRO A 191 -10.49 -12.38 -7.52
CA PRO A 191 -11.57 -13.03 -6.76
C PRO A 191 -11.53 -14.55 -6.84
N ASP A 192 -11.12 -15.14 -7.97
CA ASP A 192 -11.00 -16.60 -8.14
C ASP A 192 -9.93 -17.25 -7.24
N ASP A 193 -9.02 -16.46 -6.69
CA ASP A 193 -7.99 -16.94 -5.74
C ASP A 193 -8.49 -16.92 -4.29
N LEU A 194 -9.67 -16.36 -4.02
CA LEU A 194 -10.20 -16.20 -2.69
C LEU A 194 -11.05 -17.40 -2.27
N PRO A 195 -11.10 -17.75 -0.96
CA PRO A 195 -11.77 -18.96 -0.50
C PRO A 195 -13.30 -18.86 -0.49
N SER A 196 -13.88 -17.68 -0.70
CA SER A 196 -15.32 -17.45 -0.68
C SER A 196 -15.69 -16.15 -1.38
N ASP A 197 -17.00 -15.97 -1.64
CA ASP A 197 -17.58 -14.74 -2.22
C ASP A 197 -17.76 -13.61 -1.19
N ASP A 198 -17.30 -13.79 0.05
CA ASP A 198 -17.33 -12.72 1.06
C ASP A 198 -16.54 -11.51 0.57
N PRO A 199 -17.12 -10.30 0.51
CA PRO A 199 -16.41 -9.11 0.04
C PRO A 199 -15.13 -8.81 0.83
N LEU A 200 -15.00 -9.29 2.06
CA LEU A 200 -13.82 -9.14 2.89
C LEU A 200 -12.83 -10.32 2.83
N ALA A 201 -13.08 -11.34 2.00
CA ALA A 201 -12.18 -12.49 1.89
C ALA A 201 -10.74 -12.10 1.53
N GLY A 202 -10.55 -11.07 0.69
CA GLY A 202 -9.24 -10.52 0.37
C GLY A 202 -8.56 -9.84 1.56
N VAL A 203 -9.31 -9.17 2.43
CA VAL A 203 -8.80 -8.59 3.69
C VAL A 203 -8.30 -9.69 4.61
N GLU A 204 -9.06 -10.79 4.74
CA GLU A 204 -8.64 -11.91 5.60
C GLU A 204 -7.42 -12.64 5.03
N LEU A 205 -7.32 -12.79 3.71
CA LEU A 205 -6.11 -13.34 3.08
C LEU A 205 -4.88 -12.48 3.40
N GLN A 206 -4.99 -11.15 3.34
CA GLN A 206 -3.91 -10.25 3.76
C GLN A 206 -3.55 -10.46 5.24
N ARG A 207 -4.54 -10.56 6.14
CA ARG A 207 -4.32 -10.81 7.58
C ARG A 207 -3.60 -12.15 7.82
N ILE A 208 -3.98 -13.21 7.12
CA ILE A 208 -3.32 -14.52 7.22
C ILE A 208 -1.84 -14.40 6.87
N CYS A 209 -1.50 -13.75 5.75
CA CYS A 209 -0.12 -13.53 5.32
C CYS A 209 0.67 -12.66 6.30
N GLU A 210 0.06 -11.58 6.81
CA GLU A 210 0.70 -10.67 7.76
C GLU A 210 0.96 -11.34 9.12
N ARG A 211 0.04 -12.18 9.61
CA ARG A 211 0.25 -13.00 10.82
C ARG A 211 1.36 -14.04 10.62
N ALA A 212 1.40 -14.68 9.46
CA ALA A 212 2.46 -15.62 9.13
C ALA A 212 3.83 -14.92 9.08
N ALA A 213 3.92 -13.77 8.42
CA ALA A 213 5.13 -12.96 8.37
C ALA A 213 5.60 -12.51 9.76
N TYR A 214 4.67 -12.09 10.64
CA TYR A 214 4.98 -11.73 12.01
C TYR A 214 5.62 -12.89 12.78
N ARG A 215 5.05 -14.11 12.68
CA ARG A 215 5.61 -15.31 13.30
C ARG A 215 6.98 -15.67 12.75
N LEU A 216 7.14 -15.67 11.42
CA LEU A 216 8.42 -15.95 10.74
C LEU A 216 9.49 -14.92 11.10
N GLY A 217 9.12 -13.67 11.32
CA GLY A 217 10.00 -12.61 11.81
C GLY A 217 10.48 -12.83 13.26
N GLY A 218 9.86 -13.73 14.02
CA GLY A 218 10.19 -14.01 15.42
C GLY A 218 9.25 -13.35 16.43
N SER A 219 8.09 -12.87 16.00
CA SER A 219 7.05 -12.23 16.83
C SER A 219 7.55 -10.99 17.61
N ASN A 220 8.53 -10.28 17.07
CA ASN A 220 9.19 -9.12 17.67
C ASN A 220 9.31 -7.92 16.72
N TRP A 221 8.51 -7.91 15.64
CA TRP A 221 8.49 -6.92 14.58
C TRP A 221 9.70 -6.92 13.63
N ASN A 222 10.64 -7.84 13.77
CA ASN A 222 11.59 -8.12 12.69
C ASN A 222 10.83 -8.63 11.46
N ALA A 223 11.21 -8.17 10.27
CA ALA A 223 10.62 -8.68 9.04
C ALA A 223 11.32 -9.98 8.60
N PRO A 224 10.59 -11.02 8.14
CA PRO A 224 11.22 -12.16 7.50
C PRO A 224 11.90 -11.70 6.22
N ALA A 225 13.16 -12.14 6.02
CA ALA A 225 13.96 -11.78 4.86
C ALA A 225 14.69 -13.00 4.27
N GLN A 226 14.87 -12.98 2.97
CA GLN A 226 15.55 -14.04 2.22
C GLN A 226 16.37 -13.42 1.08
N LEU A 227 17.53 -13.97 0.80
CA LEU A 227 18.32 -13.61 -0.37
C LEU A 227 17.65 -14.16 -1.63
N VAL A 228 17.68 -13.41 -2.72
CA VAL A 228 17.10 -13.83 -4.01
C VAL A 228 17.70 -15.17 -4.48
N GLY A 229 19.03 -15.37 -4.34
CA GLY A 229 19.66 -16.62 -4.71
C GLY A 229 19.16 -17.82 -3.91
N ASP A 230 18.92 -17.65 -2.62
CA ASP A 230 18.37 -18.70 -1.75
C ASP A 230 16.89 -18.97 -2.04
N PHE A 231 16.11 -17.90 -2.29
CA PHE A 231 14.71 -18.02 -2.67
C PHE A 231 14.52 -18.81 -3.98
N LEU A 232 15.36 -18.52 -4.99
CA LEU A 232 15.33 -19.22 -6.28
C LEU A 232 15.85 -20.69 -6.14
N ALA A 233 16.71 -20.95 -5.17
CA ALA A 233 17.21 -22.28 -4.85
C ALA A 233 16.35 -23.04 -3.83
N GLU A 234 15.18 -22.51 -3.47
CA GLU A 234 14.19 -23.09 -2.55
C GLU A 234 14.77 -23.46 -1.16
N ARG A 235 15.64 -22.62 -0.63
CA ARG A 235 16.26 -22.81 0.69
C ARG A 235 16.20 -21.55 1.53
N ALA A 236 16.11 -21.71 2.83
CA ALA A 236 16.14 -20.61 3.77
C ALA A 236 17.49 -19.87 3.72
N SER A 237 17.46 -18.54 3.86
CA SER A 237 18.66 -17.76 4.16
C SER A 237 18.97 -17.81 5.65
N THR A 238 20.25 -17.87 6.00
CA THR A 238 20.71 -17.89 7.40
C THR A 238 21.56 -16.70 7.76
N THR A 239 22.07 -15.97 6.76
CA THR A 239 22.97 -14.84 6.93
C THR A 239 22.73 -13.76 5.89
N CYS A 240 23.18 -12.55 6.22
CA CYS A 240 23.15 -11.43 5.31
C CYS A 240 24.21 -11.56 4.21
N GLY A 241 23.83 -11.30 2.96
CA GLY A 241 24.73 -11.16 1.83
C GLY A 241 25.42 -9.78 1.76
N LYS A 242 25.85 -9.41 0.56
CA LYS A 242 26.48 -8.09 0.31
C LYS A 242 25.49 -6.92 0.42
N VAL A 243 24.22 -7.15 0.07
CA VAL A 243 23.16 -6.16 0.19
C VAL A 243 22.63 -6.16 1.62
N LYS A 244 22.80 -5.03 2.32
CA LYS A 244 22.30 -4.87 3.67
C LYS A 244 20.86 -4.37 3.63
N PRO A 245 19.89 -5.08 4.26
CA PRO A 245 18.49 -4.65 4.30
C PRO A 245 18.36 -3.28 4.98
N THR A 246 17.35 -2.53 4.59
CA THR A 246 17.10 -1.17 5.14
C THR A 246 15.92 -1.13 6.11
N TYR A 247 15.20 -2.22 6.31
CA TYR A 247 14.08 -2.27 7.25
C TYR A 247 14.54 -1.92 8.68
N PRO A 248 13.94 -0.88 9.32
CA PRO A 248 14.51 -0.26 10.51
C PRO A 248 14.42 -1.09 11.79
N LEU A 249 13.44 -2.01 11.88
CA LEU A 249 13.23 -2.84 13.06
C LEU A 249 14.06 -4.14 13.04
N GLY A 250 14.88 -4.34 12.00
CA GLY A 250 15.68 -5.54 11.82
C GLY A 250 14.97 -6.64 11.01
N VAL A 251 15.75 -7.62 10.55
CA VAL A 251 15.24 -8.74 9.76
C VAL A 251 15.61 -10.06 10.40
N THR A 252 14.76 -11.06 10.23
CA THR A 252 15.03 -12.46 10.52
C THR A 252 15.26 -13.19 9.21
N TRP A 253 16.47 -13.74 9.03
CA TRP A 253 16.83 -14.52 7.86
C TRP A 253 16.14 -15.88 7.91
N THR A 254 15.32 -16.18 6.90
CA THR A 254 14.49 -17.37 6.86
C THR A 254 14.05 -17.67 5.42
N ALA A 255 13.19 -18.67 5.22
CA ALA A 255 12.40 -18.83 4.01
C ALA A 255 11.11 -18.03 4.15
N ILE A 256 10.76 -17.23 3.15
CA ILE A 256 9.52 -16.43 3.14
C ILE A 256 8.31 -17.19 2.61
N ASP A 257 8.50 -18.43 2.16
CA ASP A 257 7.49 -19.24 1.45
C ASP A 257 6.21 -19.44 2.28
N GLU A 258 6.35 -19.61 3.59
CA GLU A 258 5.21 -19.82 4.49
C GLU A 258 4.40 -18.54 4.78
N SER A 259 4.86 -17.38 4.31
CA SER A 259 4.18 -16.09 4.54
C SER A 259 3.22 -15.67 3.43
N LEU A 260 3.23 -16.36 2.30
CA LEU A 260 2.42 -16.03 1.13
C LEU A 260 1.78 -17.29 0.51
N PRO A 261 0.65 -17.15 -0.20
CA PRO A 261 0.05 -18.25 -0.94
C PRO A 261 1.02 -18.86 -1.96
N GLN A 262 0.95 -20.18 -2.14
CA GLN A 262 1.85 -20.95 -3.01
C GLN A 262 1.91 -20.39 -4.44
N HIS A 263 0.78 -20.01 -5.03
CA HIS A 263 0.74 -19.47 -6.38
C HIS A 263 1.48 -18.11 -6.52
N ILE A 264 1.58 -17.34 -5.44
CA ILE A 264 2.38 -16.09 -5.40
C ILE A 264 3.86 -16.44 -5.37
N ILE A 265 4.27 -17.37 -4.48
CA ILE A 265 5.66 -17.83 -4.37
C ILE A 265 6.17 -18.40 -5.70
N GLU A 266 5.42 -19.29 -6.34
CA GLU A 266 5.75 -19.86 -7.65
C GLU A 266 5.87 -18.79 -8.73
N SER A 267 4.92 -17.83 -8.74
CA SER A 267 4.95 -16.71 -9.68
C SER A 267 6.19 -15.84 -9.48
N LEU A 268 6.55 -15.52 -8.23
CA LEU A 268 7.76 -14.75 -7.91
C LEU A 268 9.03 -15.49 -8.37
N ARG A 269 9.14 -16.81 -8.13
CA ARG A 269 10.27 -17.62 -8.60
C ARG A 269 10.42 -17.63 -10.12
N LEU A 270 9.32 -17.74 -10.85
CA LEU A 270 9.32 -17.64 -12.31
C LEU A 270 9.60 -16.22 -12.81
N GLY A 271 9.09 -15.23 -12.13
CA GLY A 271 9.14 -13.83 -12.55
C GLY A 271 10.51 -13.19 -12.36
N ILE A 272 11.18 -13.43 -11.22
CA ILE A 272 12.47 -12.78 -10.90
C ILE A 272 13.52 -12.95 -12.01
N PRO A 273 13.78 -14.16 -12.55
CA PRO A 273 14.74 -14.34 -13.64
C PRO A 273 14.30 -13.64 -14.95
N LEU A 274 12.98 -13.55 -15.20
CA LEU A 274 12.46 -12.84 -16.38
C LEU A 274 12.65 -11.32 -16.23
N LEU A 275 12.53 -10.79 -15.02
CA LEU A 275 12.82 -9.38 -14.72
C LEU A 275 14.33 -9.10 -14.78
N GLY A 276 15.18 -10.06 -14.39
CA GLY A 276 16.64 -10.00 -14.54
C GLY A 276 17.09 -9.85 -16.00
N LYS A 277 16.35 -10.46 -16.95
CA LYS A 277 16.58 -10.25 -18.40
C LYS A 277 16.23 -8.82 -18.87
N LYS A 278 15.32 -8.13 -18.16
CA LYS A 278 14.87 -6.76 -18.49
C LYS A 278 15.74 -5.69 -17.83
N LEU A 279 16.23 -5.95 -16.63
CA LEU A 279 17.11 -5.07 -15.89
C LEU A 279 18.28 -5.89 -15.33
N ARG A 280 19.45 -5.70 -15.90
CA ARG A 280 20.64 -6.48 -15.53
C ARG A 280 20.94 -6.37 -14.04
N GLY A 281 21.06 -7.52 -13.38
CA GLY A 281 21.34 -7.62 -11.95
C GLY A 281 20.10 -7.50 -11.04
N TYR A 282 18.89 -7.45 -11.62
CA TYR A 282 17.66 -7.49 -10.82
C TYR A 282 17.49 -8.83 -10.06
N ASP A 283 17.94 -9.91 -10.65
CA ASP A 283 17.98 -11.25 -10.10
C ASP A 283 19.31 -11.60 -9.39
N HIS A 284 20.06 -10.57 -8.97
CA HIS A 284 21.33 -10.76 -8.27
C HIS A 284 21.13 -11.61 -7.02
N PRO A 285 21.95 -12.68 -6.80
CA PRO A 285 21.77 -13.61 -5.68
C PRO A 285 21.75 -12.94 -4.29
N ASP A 286 22.49 -11.86 -4.10
CA ASP A 286 22.56 -11.12 -2.83
C ASP A 286 21.45 -10.03 -2.70
N ALA A 287 20.57 -9.84 -3.71
CA ALA A 287 19.41 -8.97 -3.54
C ALA A 287 18.51 -9.52 -2.42
N VAL A 288 17.86 -8.62 -1.67
CA VAL A 288 17.12 -9.00 -0.46
C VAL A 288 15.62 -8.91 -0.71
N LEU A 289 14.92 -10.00 -0.47
CA LEU A 289 13.47 -10.03 -0.35
C LEU A 289 13.09 -9.82 1.11
N THR A 290 12.18 -8.88 1.38
CA THR A 290 11.64 -8.60 2.72
C THR A 290 10.12 -8.76 2.67
N GLY A 291 9.57 -9.64 3.49
CA GLY A 291 8.13 -9.99 3.48
C GLY A 291 7.38 -9.35 4.63
N VAL A 292 6.08 -9.19 4.49
CA VAL A 292 5.27 -9.28 3.27
C VAL A 292 4.76 -7.91 2.88
N GLU A 293 4.57 -7.64 1.59
CA GLU A 293 3.84 -6.47 1.13
C GLU A 293 2.46 -6.90 0.62
N THR A 294 1.45 -6.73 1.46
CA THR A 294 0.08 -7.18 1.22
C THR A 294 -0.87 -6.04 0.91
N ARG A 295 -0.45 -4.79 1.19
CA ARG A 295 -1.29 -3.60 1.15
C ARG A 295 -0.91 -2.64 0.01
N SER A 296 -0.63 -3.19 -1.16
CA SER A 296 -0.35 -2.39 -2.37
C SER A 296 -1.60 -1.70 -2.93
N SER A 297 -2.79 -2.26 -2.68
CA SER A 297 -4.09 -1.71 -3.06
C SER A 297 -5.21 -2.34 -2.23
N SER A 298 -6.39 -1.70 -2.25
CA SER A 298 -7.58 -2.25 -1.56
C SER A 298 -8.03 -3.56 -2.20
N PRO A 299 -8.31 -4.62 -1.42
CA PRO A 299 -8.95 -5.83 -1.89
C PRO A 299 -10.48 -5.71 -1.99
N VAL A 300 -11.03 -4.57 -1.59
CA VAL A 300 -12.47 -4.29 -1.51
C VAL A 300 -12.81 -3.06 -2.35
N THR A 301 -13.96 -3.09 -3.00
CA THR A 301 -14.60 -1.91 -3.57
C THR A 301 -15.87 -1.61 -2.78
N VAL A 302 -16.02 -0.38 -2.28
CA VAL A 302 -17.31 0.14 -1.81
C VAL A 302 -18.06 0.66 -3.03
N THR A 303 -19.06 -0.05 -3.48
CA THR A 303 -19.69 0.19 -4.78
C THR A 303 -20.39 1.54 -4.81
N ARG A 304 -20.02 2.37 -5.80
CA ARG A 304 -20.61 3.70 -6.01
C ARG A 304 -20.96 3.92 -7.48
N ASP A 305 -21.87 4.85 -7.74
CA ASP A 305 -22.24 5.29 -9.07
C ASP A 305 -21.23 6.29 -9.68
N ARG A 306 -21.55 6.83 -10.86
CA ARG A 306 -20.71 7.82 -11.55
C ARG A 306 -20.66 9.17 -10.87
N GLN A 307 -21.64 9.48 -10.03
CA GLN A 307 -21.77 10.68 -9.20
C GLN A 307 -21.12 10.51 -7.82
N CYS A 308 -20.37 9.43 -7.62
CA CYS A 308 -19.68 9.08 -6.38
C CYS A 308 -20.59 8.69 -5.20
N HIS A 309 -21.89 8.45 -5.40
CA HIS A 309 -22.79 7.98 -4.35
C HIS A 309 -22.65 6.48 -4.15
N ALA A 310 -22.62 6.01 -2.89
CA ALA A 310 -22.78 4.59 -2.60
C ALA A 310 -24.12 4.08 -3.13
N VAL A 311 -24.10 3.00 -3.92
CA VAL A 311 -25.31 2.51 -4.61
C VAL A 311 -26.41 1.99 -3.66
N SER A 312 -26.04 1.62 -2.44
CA SER A 312 -26.97 1.08 -1.44
C SER A 312 -27.29 2.05 -0.30
N THR A 313 -26.57 3.19 -0.21
CA THR A 313 -26.60 4.02 1.00
C THR A 313 -26.54 5.49 0.62
N PRO A 314 -27.70 6.12 0.38
CA PRO A 314 -27.77 7.55 0.07
C PRO A 314 -27.08 8.39 1.14
N GLY A 315 -26.40 9.46 0.72
CA GLY A 315 -25.63 10.33 1.61
C GLY A 315 -24.21 9.84 1.92
N LEU A 316 -23.83 8.61 1.49
CA LEU A 316 -22.48 8.09 1.60
C LEU A 316 -21.72 8.25 0.28
N TYR A 317 -20.52 8.86 0.33
CA TYR A 317 -19.61 9.08 -0.79
C TYR A 317 -18.29 8.32 -0.55
N PRO A 318 -18.19 7.05 -1.00
CA PRO A 318 -16.96 6.27 -0.85
C PRO A 318 -15.83 6.87 -1.70
N CYS A 319 -14.69 7.14 -1.10
CA CYS A 319 -13.62 7.94 -1.71
C CYS A 319 -12.25 7.26 -1.62
N GLY A 320 -11.47 7.43 -2.66
CA GLY A 320 -10.05 7.13 -2.69
C GLY A 320 -9.70 5.65 -2.75
N GLU A 321 -8.51 5.32 -2.21
CA GLU A 321 -7.94 3.98 -2.29
C GLU A 321 -8.69 2.98 -1.41
N GLY A 322 -9.17 3.40 -0.24
CA GLY A 322 -9.98 2.54 0.63
C GLY A 322 -11.27 2.10 -0.02
N ALA A 323 -11.91 2.99 -0.75
CA ALA A 323 -13.13 2.67 -1.50
C ALA A 323 -12.86 1.88 -2.81
N GLY A 324 -11.59 1.64 -3.17
CA GLY A 324 -11.20 0.86 -4.34
C GLY A 324 -11.05 1.64 -5.64
N TYR A 325 -11.12 2.99 -5.62
CA TYR A 325 -11.11 3.84 -6.82
C TYR A 325 -9.80 4.55 -7.11
N ALA A 326 -8.80 4.36 -6.26
CA ALA A 326 -7.46 4.90 -6.44
C ALA A 326 -6.39 3.86 -6.14
N GLY A 327 -5.17 4.07 -6.60
CA GLY A 327 -4.03 3.19 -6.37
C GLY A 327 -2.76 3.99 -6.05
N GLY A 328 -2.88 5.11 -5.36
CA GLY A 328 -1.75 5.95 -4.95
C GLY A 328 -2.18 7.34 -4.51
N ILE A 329 -1.23 8.11 -3.96
CA ILE A 329 -1.48 9.40 -3.29
C ILE A 329 -2.21 10.40 -4.21
N MET A 330 -1.69 10.64 -5.42
CA MET A 330 -2.27 11.62 -6.34
C MET A 330 -3.64 11.21 -6.88
N SER A 331 -3.82 9.94 -7.21
CA SER A 331 -5.13 9.44 -7.68
C SER A 331 -6.17 9.50 -6.55
N ALA A 332 -5.78 9.21 -5.30
CA ALA A 332 -6.66 9.34 -4.14
C ALA A 332 -7.05 10.80 -3.88
N ALA A 333 -6.09 11.74 -3.98
CA ALA A 333 -6.36 13.17 -3.84
C ALA A 333 -7.31 13.69 -4.92
N THR A 334 -7.11 13.28 -6.18
CA THR A 334 -8.00 13.66 -7.30
C THR A 334 -9.40 13.09 -7.10
N ASP A 335 -9.51 11.85 -6.64
CA ASP A 335 -10.80 11.24 -6.34
C ASP A 335 -11.51 11.94 -5.16
N GLY A 336 -10.74 12.41 -4.17
CA GLY A 336 -11.25 13.26 -3.07
C GLY A 336 -11.89 14.55 -3.55
N ILE A 337 -11.24 15.24 -4.48
CA ILE A 337 -11.80 16.46 -5.11
C ILE A 337 -13.11 16.11 -5.83
N ARG A 338 -13.11 15.03 -6.62
CA ARG A 338 -14.30 14.58 -7.36
C ARG A 338 -15.48 14.23 -6.44
N CYS A 339 -15.23 13.53 -5.33
CA CYS A 339 -16.29 13.23 -4.36
C CYS A 339 -16.81 14.49 -3.66
N ALA A 340 -15.93 15.45 -3.35
CA ALA A 340 -16.34 16.72 -2.76
C ALA A 340 -17.18 17.55 -3.72
N GLU A 341 -16.81 17.64 -5.00
CA GLU A 341 -17.60 18.33 -6.04
C GLU A 341 -18.98 17.67 -6.23
N ALA A 342 -19.05 16.34 -6.20
CA ALA A 342 -20.31 15.61 -6.26
C ALA A 342 -21.22 15.96 -5.06
N LEU A 343 -20.67 15.92 -3.85
CA LEU A 343 -21.41 16.29 -2.63
C LEU A 343 -21.90 17.75 -2.69
N ILE A 344 -21.08 18.69 -3.15
CA ILE A 344 -21.46 20.10 -3.29
C ILE A 344 -22.62 20.28 -4.28
N ALA A 345 -22.66 19.48 -5.34
CA ALA A 345 -23.75 19.52 -6.31
C ALA A 345 -25.10 19.01 -5.76
N ASP A 346 -25.07 18.23 -4.66
CA ASP A 346 -26.27 17.70 -3.98
C ASP A 346 -26.79 18.64 -2.87
N LEU A 347 -26.04 19.69 -2.48
CA LEU A 347 -26.43 20.68 -1.48
C LEU A 347 -27.25 21.81 -2.07
#